data_cd61c5030ec8a6b13baa251b19eff582
#
_entry.id   cd61c5030ec8a6b13baa251b19eff582
#
_cell.length_a   1.000
_cell.length_b   1.000
_cell.length_c   1.000
_cell.angle_alpha   90.00
_cell.angle_beta   90.00
_cell.angle_gamma   90.00
#
_symmetry.space_group_name_H-M   'P 1'
#
loop_
_entity.id
_entity.type
_entity.pdbx_description
1 polymer ?
#
loop_
_entity_poly.entity_id
_entity_poly.type
_entity_poly.pdbx_seq_one_letter_code
_entity_poly.pdbx_strand_id
1 'polypeptide(L)'
;MILFHGSYTEIKEPDLKHSRDNVDFGRGFYTTPIYEQAIKWCGKFKRRGNIAIVSKYCLDEHELQNLKVLRFDSYSEEWLDFVLNCRTKKNETDYDVVIGGVANDKVFNTVELYFDGLIDKAEALKRLRYEKPNQQVCLRSDKAINYLVFEGSEEV
;
A
#
# COMPACT_ATOMS: atom_id res chain seq x y z
N MET A 1 12.83 -5.98 -8.72
CA MET A 1 12.29 -4.81 -7.97
C MET A 1 12.66 -4.96 -6.51
N ILE A 2 13.28 -3.94 -5.91
CA ILE A 2 13.53 -3.90 -4.45
C ILE A 2 12.34 -3.26 -3.76
N LEU A 3 11.88 -3.89 -2.68
CA LEU A 3 10.73 -3.46 -1.90
C LEU A 3 11.09 -3.37 -0.42
N PHE A 4 10.49 -2.41 0.28
CA PHE A 4 10.69 -2.14 1.69
C PHE A 4 9.36 -2.19 2.45
N HIS A 5 9.40 -2.72 3.67
CA HIS A 5 8.27 -2.73 4.59
C HIS A 5 8.70 -2.18 5.95
N GLY A 6 7.98 -1.17 6.43
CA GLY A 6 8.23 -0.56 7.73
C GLY A 6 7.34 -1.14 8.83
N SER A 7 7.96 -1.64 9.90
CA SER A 7 7.27 -2.29 11.02
C SER A 7 7.96 -2.00 12.36
N TYR A 8 7.45 -2.58 13.43
CA TYR A 8 8.09 -2.60 14.76
C TYR A 8 8.92 -3.87 15.00
N THR A 9 8.97 -4.77 14.03
CA THR A 9 9.72 -6.02 14.08
C THR A 9 10.23 -6.40 12.70
N GLU A 10 11.29 -7.20 12.66
CA GLU A 10 11.74 -7.83 11.43
C GLU A 10 10.69 -8.82 10.92
N ILE A 11 10.40 -8.79 9.63
CA ILE A 11 9.45 -9.71 8.99
C ILE A 11 10.21 -10.48 7.90
N LYS A 12 10.69 -11.69 8.25
CA LYS A 12 11.37 -12.58 7.29
C LYS A 12 10.40 -13.32 6.38
N GLU A 13 9.27 -13.71 6.94
CA GLU A 13 8.21 -14.47 6.26
C GLU A 13 6.91 -13.67 6.31
N PRO A 14 6.67 -12.80 5.31
CA PRO A 14 5.42 -12.06 5.23
C PRO A 14 4.22 -13.00 5.09
N ASP A 15 3.10 -12.62 5.64
CA ASP A 15 1.83 -13.33 5.50
C ASP A 15 0.63 -12.38 5.38
N LEU A 16 -0.53 -12.93 5.06
CA LEU A 16 -1.79 -12.20 5.00
C LEU A 16 -2.56 -12.21 6.31
N LYS A 17 -2.17 -13.01 7.31
CA LYS A 17 -2.91 -13.17 8.58
C LYS A 17 -2.85 -11.92 9.44
N HIS A 18 -1.74 -11.18 9.36
CA HIS A 18 -1.53 -9.93 10.09
C HIS A 18 -1.99 -8.68 9.33
N SER A 19 -2.59 -8.88 8.16
CA SER A 19 -3.11 -7.78 7.34
C SER A 19 -4.34 -7.15 7.98
N ARG A 20 -4.48 -5.83 7.76
CA ARG A 20 -5.67 -5.08 8.15
C ARG A 20 -6.74 -5.17 7.08
N ASP A 21 -7.99 -5.20 7.52
CA ASP A 21 -9.14 -4.96 6.64
C ASP A 21 -9.38 -3.47 6.43
N ASN A 22 -10.14 -3.12 5.40
CA ASN A 22 -10.63 -1.76 5.12
C ASN A 22 -9.52 -0.71 4.97
N VAL A 23 -8.43 -1.09 4.36
CA VAL A 23 -7.32 -0.20 3.96
C VAL A 23 -7.33 0.01 2.45
N ASP A 24 -6.48 0.89 1.94
CA ASP A 24 -6.55 1.43 0.57
C ASP A 24 -6.69 0.39 -0.54
N PHE A 25 -5.92 -0.69 -0.47
CA PHE A 25 -5.95 -1.77 -1.47
C PHE A 25 -6.48 -3.09 -0.88
N GLY A 26 -7.16 -3.02 0.27
CA GLY A 26 -7.69 -4.18 0.97
C GLY A 26 -6.61 -4.99 1.68
N ARG A 27 -6.95 -6.22 2.08
CA ARG A 27 -6.01 -7.11 2.75
C ARG A 27 -4.81 -7.41 1.87
N GLY A 28 -3.61 -7.34 2.44
CA GLY A 28 -2.37 -7.59 1.75
C GLY A 28 -1.14 -7.26 2.57
N PHE A 29 0.01 -7.66 2.07
CA PHE A 29 1.30 -7.24 2.60
C PHE A 29 1.75 -5.99 1.85
N TYR A 30 1.82 -4.86 2.56
CA TYR A 30 2.09 -3.55 2.00
C TYR A 30 3.57 -3.24 1.99
N THR A 31 4.10 -2.93 0.83
CA THR A 31 5.50 -2.57 0.62
C THR A 31 5.61 -1.29 -0.22
N THR A 32 6.81 -0.75 -0.32
CA THR A 32 7.12 0.40 -1.18
C THR A 32 8.51 0.22 -1.81
N PRO A 33 8.71 0.64 -3.06
CA PRO A 33 10.06 0.72 -3.63
C PRO A 33 10.87 1.93 -3.12
N ILE A 34 10.24 2.82 -2.33
CA ILE A 34 10.83 4.06 -1.83
C ILE A 34 11.23 3.86 -0.37
N TYR A 35 12.54 3.75 -0.11
CA TYR A 35 13.10 3.49 1.22
C TYR A 35 12.66 4.53 2.26
N GLU A 36 12.73 5.82 1.93
CA GLU A 36 12.33 6.92 2.82
C GLU A 36 10.85 6.86 3.19
N GLN A 37 10.02 6.33 2.33
CA GLN A 37 8.60 6.10 2.62
C GLN A 37 8.42 5.01 3.67
N ALA A 38 9.20 3.93 3.59
CA ALA A 38 9.19 2.88 4.61
C ALA A 38 9.66 3.39 5.97
N ILE A 39 10.72 4.21 6.01
CA ILE A 39 11.17 4.89 7.23
C ILE A 39 10.04 5.77 7.82
N LYS A 40 9.39 6.56 6.99
CA LYS A 40 8.28 7.42 7.44
C LYS A 40 7.13 6.60 8.04
N TRP A 41 6.83 5.44 7.48
CA TRP A 41 5.82 4.53 8.03
C TRP A 41 6.22 3.98 9.40
N CYS A 42 7.52 3.75 9.63
CA CYS A 42 8.03 3.31 10.93
C CYS A 42 7.96 4.37 12.01
N GLY A 43 7.93 5.65 11.66
CA GLY A 43 7.98 6.76 12.62
C GLY A 43 6.87 6.73 13.66
N LYS A 44 5.70 6.18 13.32
CA LYS A 44 4.60 5.98 14.28
C LYS A 44 4.96 5.02 15.42
N PHE A 45 5.80 4.02 15.15
CA PHE A 45 6.23 3.04 16.15
C PHE A 45 7.20 3.67 17.11
N LYS A 46 8.19 4.45 16.63
CA LYS A 46 9.10 5.24 17.49
C LYS A 46 8.34 6.17 18.42
N ARG A 47 7.35 6.89 17.91
CA ARG A 47 6.52 7.80 18.72
C ARG A 47 5.73 7.07 19.82
N ARG A 48 5.49 5.78 19.67
CA ARG A 48 4.82 4.91 20.66
C ARG A 48 5.80 4.18 21.58
N GLY A 49 7.10 4.50 21.51
CA GLY A 49 8.14 3.87 22.33
C GLY A 49 8.60 2.49 21.84
N ASN A 50 8.21 2.09 20.62
CA ASN A 50 8.67 0.85 20.01
C ASN A 50 9.89 1.10 19.10
N ILE A 51 10.62 0.04 18.79
CA ILE A 51 11.63 0.08 17.73
C ILE A 51 10.96 0.25 16.36
N ALA A 52 11.72 0.74 15.41
CA ALA A 52 11.29 0.87 14.02
C ALA A 52 12.25 0.10 13.13
N ILE A 53 11.74 -0.85 12.37
CA ILE A 53 12.51 -1.72 11.51
C ILE A 53 12.01 -1.62 10.08
N VAL A 54 12.93 -1.48 9.14
CA VAL A 54 12.67 -1.60 7.71
C VAL A 54 13.20 -2.96 7.25
N SER A 55 12.31 -3.80 6.78
CA SER A 55 12.63 -5.07 6.12
C SER A 55 12.70 -4.87 4.61
N LYS A 56 13.72 -5.47 3.98
CA LYS A 56 14.02 -5.37 2.55
C LYS A 56 13.78 -6.70 1.86
N TYR A 57 13.18 -6.63 0.68
CA TYR A 57 12.85 -7.79 -0.15
C TYR A 57 13.23 -7.52 -1.60
N CYS A 58 13.53 -8.61 -2.32
CA CYS A 58 13.60 -8.62 -3.77
C CYS A 58 12.38 -9.33 -4.35
N LEU A 59 11.73 -8.71 -5.32
CA LEU A 59 10.68 -9.30 -6.14
C LEU A 59 11.18 -9.36 -7.57
N ASP A 60 11.26 -10.57 -8.14
CA ASP A 60 11.58 -10.72 -9.56
C ASP A 60 10.42 -10.19 -10.40
N GLU A 61 10.69 -9.17 -11.22
CA GLU A 61 9.67 -8.56 -12.06
C GLU A 61 9.15 -9.50 -13.15
N HIS A 62 9.94 -10.51 -13.55
CA HIS A 62 9.48 -11.53 -14.48
C HIS A 62 8.34 -12.37 -13.89
N GLU A 63 8.34 -12.58 -12.57
CA GLU A 63 7.27 -13.32 -11.88
C GLU A 63 5.93 -12.58 -11.85
N LEU A 64 5.94 -11.26 -12.04
CA LEU A 64 4.71 -10.48 -12.18
C LEU A 64 3.85 -10.91 -13.38
N GLN A 65 4.45 -11.53 -14.40
CA GLN A 65 3.72 -12.07 -15.55
C GLN A 65 2.81 -13.25 -15.17
N ASN A 66 3.12 -13.92 -14.07
CA ASN A 66 2.36 -15.06 -13.55
C ASN A 66 1.26 -14.63 -12.57
N LEU A 67 1.11 -13.34 -12.32
CA LEU A 67 0.21 -12.75 -11.34
C LEU A 67 -0.80 -11.82 -12.01
N LYS A 68 -1.96 -11.69 -11.40
CA LYS A 68 -2.94 -10.66 -11.77
C LYS A 68 -2.54 -9.34 -11.10
N VAL A 69 -2.02 -8.41 -11.88
CA VAL A 69 -1.49 -7.13 -11.41
C VAL A 69 -2.39 -5.98 -11.86
N LEU A 70 -2.78 -5.14 -10.92
CA LEU A 70 -3.46 -3.87 -11.18
C LEU A 70 -2.50 -2.71 -10.88
N ARG A 71 -2.35 -1.78 -11.84
CA ARG A 71 -1.50 -0.58 -11.69
C ARG A 71 -2.32 0.69 -11.83
N PHE A 72 -2.04 1.64 -10.95
CA PHE A 72 -2.56 3.00 -11.02
C PHE A 72 -1.38 3.96 -11.15
N ASP A 73 -1.32 4.70 -12.26
CA ASP A 73 -0.25 5.66 -12.52
C ASP A 73 -0.50 7.04 -11.88
N SER A 74 -1.73 7.28 -11.45
CA SER A 74 -2.16 8.54 -10.83
C SER A 74 -3.29 8.32 -9.84
N TYR A 75 -3.63 9.37 -9.08
CA TYR A 75 -4.86 9.41 -8.28
C TYR A 75 -6.06 9.68 -9.19
N SER A 76 -6.39 8.72 -10.03
CA SER A 76 -7.48 8.76 -11.00
C SER A 76 -8.83 8.43 -10.38
N GLU A 77 -9.90 8.57 -11.17
CA GLU A 77 -11.23 8.11 -10.78
C GLU A 77 -11.23 6.60 -10.48
N GLU A 78 -10.54 5.81 -11.30
CA GLU A 78 -10.40 4.36 -11.11
C GLU A 78 -9.69 4.03 -9.80
N TRP A 79 -8.64 4.78 -9.45
CA TRP A 79 -7.95 4.63 -8.16
C TRP A 79 -8.90 4.95 -6.99
N LEU A 80 -9.62 6.06 -7.08
CA LEU A 80 -10.55 6.49 -6.04
C LEU A 80 -11.67 5.47 -5.81
N ASP A 81 -12.28 4.97 -6.89
CA ASP A 81 -13.34 3.96 -6.83
C ASP A 81 -12.81 2.64 -6.27
N PHE A 82 -11.61 2.23 -6.65
CA PHE A 82 -10.98 1.02 -6.13
C PHE A 82 -10.70 1.13 -4.63
N VAL A 83 -10.11 2.23 -4.18
CA VAL A 83 -9.83 2.47 -2.75
C VAL A 83 -11.14 2.50 -1.95
N LEU A 84 -12.16 3.18 -2.44
CA LEU A 84 -13.46 3.24 -1.78
C LEU A 84 -14.08 1.85 -1.65
N ASN A 85 -14.04 1.02 -2.69
CA ASN A 85 -14.53 -0.35 -2.66
C ASN A 85 -13.77 -1.21 -1.65
N CYS A 86 -12.44 -1.12 -1.61
CA CYS A 86 -11.61 -1.85 -0.65
C CYS A 86 -11.92 -1.45 0.80
N ARG A 87 -12.10 -0.16 1.06
CA ARG A 87 -12.40 0.36 2.40
C ARG A 87 -13.80 -0.02 2.89
N THR A 88 -14.75 -0.20 1.99
CA THR A 88 -16.14 -0.53 2.33
C THR A 88 -16.45 -2.02 2.32
N LYS A 89 -15.49 -2.87 1.96
CA LYS A 89 -15.67 -4.33 1.74
C LYS A 89 -16.77 -4.68 0.72
N LYS A 90 -17.14 -3.75 -0.15
CA LYS A 90 -18.23 -4.00 -1.12
C LYS A 90 -17.83 -4.93 -2.24
N ASN A 91 -16.54 -4.94 -2.61
CA ASN A 91 -16.03 -5.81 -3.66
C ASN A 91 -14.72 -6.45 -3.22
N GLU A 92 -14.71 -7.77 -3.12
CA GLU A 92 -13.47 -8.52 -3.10
C GLU A 92 -12.88 -8.49 -4.52
N THR A 93 -11.59 -8.18 -4.61
CA THR A 93 -10.87 -8.23 -5.87
C THR A 93 -9.98 -9.45 -5.90
N ASP A 94 -9.81 -10.05 -7.08
CA ASP A 94 -8.97 -11.22 -7.30
C ASP A 94 -7.55 -10.87 -7.78
N TYR A 95 -7.16 -9.59 -7.75
CA TYR A 95 -5.79 -9.19 -8.06
C TYR A 95 -4.81 -9.71 -7.02
N ASP A 96 -3.71 -10.28 -7.50
CA ASP A 96 -2.61 -10.75 -6.67
C ASP A 96 -1.75 -9.60 -6.15
N VAL A 97 -1.57 -8.57 -6.98
CA VAL A 97 -0.76 -7.38 -6.67
C VAL A 97 -1.49 -6.13 -7.12
N VAL A 98 -1.52 -5.12 -6.26
CA VAL A 98 -1.99 -3.78 -6.61
C VAL A 98 -0.87 -2.77 -6.37
N ILE A 99 -0.56 -1.99 -7.40
CA ILE A 99 0.50 -0.97 -7.39
C ILE A 99 -0.12 0.39 -7.65
N GLY A 100 0.18 1.35 -6.80
CA GLY A 100 -0.37 2.70 -6.96
C GLY A 100 0.04 3.66 -5.87
N GLY A 101 -0.56 4.83 -5.88
CA GLY A 101 -0.29 5.88 -4.90
C GLY A 101 -0.78 5.54 -3.51
N VAL A 102 -0.01 5.97 -2.51
CA VAL A 102 -0.41 5.93 -1.09
C VAL A 102 -1.27 7.15 -0.79
N ALA A 103 -2.31 6.97 -0.02
CA ALA A 103 -3.02 8.10 0.57
C ALA A 103 -2.12 8.76 1.64
N ASN A 104 -1.34 9.78 1.24
CA ASN A 104 -0.68 10.67 2.20
C ASN A 104 -1.73 11.52 2.94
N ASP A 105 -1.31 12.35 3.89
CA ASP A 105 -2.23 13.09 4.74
C ASP A 105 -3.25 13.95 3.96
N LYS A 106 -2.84 14.59 2.85
CA LYS A 106 -3.73 15.39 2.00
C LYS A 106 -4.68 14.52 1.19
N VAL A 107 -4.16 13.48 0.56
CA VAL A 107 -4.94 12.52 -0.23
C VAL A 107 -5.93 11.80 0.66
N PHE A 108 -5.47 11.34 1.84
CA PHE A 108 -6.32 10.69 2.84
C PHE A 108 -7.48 11.60 3.26
N ASN A 109 -7.21 12.86 3.57
CA ASN A 109 -8.25 13.81 3.95
C ASN A 109 -9.30 14.01 2.85
N THR A 110 -8.87 14.13 1.60
CA THR A 110 -9.77 14.23 0.44
C THR A 110 -10.63 12.96 0.29
N VAL A 111 -10.03 11.79 0.43
CA VAL A 111 -10.74 10.50 0.34
C VAL A 111 -11.77 10.37 1.46
N GLU A 112 -11.43 10.75 2.69
CA GLU A 112 -12.35 10.74 3.84
C GLU A 112 -13.53 11.70 3.64
N LEU A 113 -13.29 12.92 3.17
CA LEU A 113 -14.35 13.90 2.87
C LEU A 113 -15.33 13.36 1.80
N TYR A 114 -14.80 12.72 0.78
CA TYR A 114 -15.62 12.08 -0.25
C TYR A 114 -16.38 10.87 0.28
N PHE A 115 -15.72 10.02 1.05
CA PHE A 115 -16.33 8.86 1.70
C PHE A 115 -17.49 9.25 2.61
N ASP A 116 -17.33 10.32 3.39
CA ASP A 116 -18.34 10.84 4.31
C ASP A 116 -19.44 11.65 3.60
N GLY A 117 -19.37 11.80 2.27
CA GLY A 117 -20.36 12.54 1.49
C GLY A 117 -20.30 14.06 1.63
N LEU A 118 -19.21 14.61 2.21
CA LEU A 118 -19.01 16.06 2.41
C LEU A 118 -18.55 16.79 1.16
N ILE A 119 -17.94 16.08 0.23
CA ILE A 119 -17.63 16.56 -1.12
C ILE A 119 -18.09 15.53 -2.16
N ASP A 120 -18.39 16.00 -3.37
CA ASP A 120 -18.72 15.10 -4.46
C ASP A 120 -17.48 14.54 -5.17
N LYS A 121 -17.68 13.59 -6.08
CA LYS A 121 -16.60 12.96 -6.82
C LYS A 121 -15.80 13.97 -7.66
N ALA A 122 -16.46 14.92 -8.29
CA ALA A 122 -15.81 15.93 -9.12
C ALA A 122 -14.85 16.80 -8.31
N GLU A 123 -15.26 17.23 -7.11
CA GLU A 123 -14.41 17.99 -6.19
C GLU A 123 -13.24 17.15 -5.66
N ALA A 124 -13.49 15.88 -5.31
CA ALA A 124 -12.42 14.97 -4.88
C ALA A 124 -11.35 14.80 -5.97
N LEU A 125 -11.76 14.51 -7.20
CA LEU A 125 -10.84 14.35 -8.34
C LEU A 125 -10.07 15.64 -8.66
N LYS A 126 -10.72 16.80 -8.54
CA LYS A 126 -10.08 18.11 -8.71
C LYS A 126 -8.94 18.33 -7.71
N ARG A 127 -9.14 17.96 -6.44
CA ARG A 127 -8.11 18.05 -5.39
C ARG A 127 -6.97 17.08 -5.62
N LEU A 128 -7.29 15.82 -5.97
CA LEU A 128 -6.32 14.75 -6.19
C LEU A 128 -5.43 15.00 -7.42
N ARG A 129 -5.90 15.71 -8.42
CA ARG A 129 -5.17 15.97 -9.68
C ARG A 129 -3.79 16.62 -9.46
N TYR A 130 -3.62 17.40 -8.42
CA TYR A 130 -2.38 18.12 -8.11
C TYR A 130 -1.44 17.34 -7.20
N GLU A 131 -1.86 16.20 -6.70
CA GLU A 131 -1.04 15.37 -5.82
C GLU A 131 -0.16 14.43 -6.65
N LYS A 132 1.12 14.36 -6.30
CA LYS A 132 2.04 13.37 -6.86
C LYS A 132 1.91 12.06 -6.08
N PRO A 133 1.61 10.93 -6.72
CA PRO A 133 1.53 9.68 -6.02
C PRO A 133 2.90 9.25 -5.49
N ASN A 134 2.98 8.94 -4.19
CA ASN A 134 3.96 8.00 -3.68
C ASN A 134 3.62 6.62 -4.22
N GLN A 135 4.54 5.68 -4.11
CA GLN A 135 4.27 4.35 -4.66
C GLN A 135 4.21 3.31 -3.55
N GLN A 136 3.16 2.50 -3.57
CA GLN A 136 3.06 1.29 -2.77
C GLN A 136 2.80 0.08 -3.66
N VAL A 137 3.28 -1.06 -3.21
CA VAL A 137 3.06 -2.37 -3.81
C VAL A 137 2.41 -3.25 -2.74
N CYS A 138 1.15 -3.57 -2.95
CA CYS A 138 0.37 -4.41 -2.05
C CYS A 138 0.30 -5.83 -2.64
N LEU A 139 0.90 -6.81 -1.95
CA LEU A 139 0.81 -8.21 -2.31
C LEU A 139 -0.40 -8.82 -1.59
N ARG A 140 -1.39 -9.29 -2.36
CA ARG A 140 -2.72 -9.64 -1.86
C ARG A 140 -3.01 -11.13 -1.85
N SER A 141 -2.13 -11.95 -2.42
CA SER A 141 -2.26 -13.40 -2.42
C SER A 141 -1.00 -14.06 -1.86
N ASP A 142 -1.16 -15.27 -1.32
CA ASP A 142 -0.02 -16.09 -0.88
C ASP A 142 0.91 -16.38 -2.07
N LYS A 143 0.36 -16.54 -3.27
CA LYS A 143 1.13 -16.71 -4.50
C LYS A 143 2.08 -15.54 -4.74
N ALA A 144 1.59 -14.30 -4.60
CA ALA A 144 2.41 -13.10 -4.78
C ALA A 144 3.47 -12.99 -3.66
N ILE A 145 3.10 -13.25 -2.42
CA ILE A 145 4.03 -13.21 -1.28
C ILE A 145 5.16 -14.22 -1.43
N ASN A 146 4.90 -15.41 -1.97
CA ASN A 146 5.91 -16.44 -2.19
C ASN A 146 7.01 -16.03 -3.19
N TYR A 147 6.78 -15.01 -4.01
CA TYR A 147 7.80 -14.45 -4.88
C TYR A 147 8.70 -13.40 -4.21
N LEU A 148 8.40 -13.01 -2.96
CA LEU A 148 9.28 -12.14 -2.20
C LEU A 148 10.44 -12.92 -1.61
N VAL A 149 11.65 -12.43 -1.87
CA VAL A 149 12.88 -12.96 -1.25
C VAL A 149 13.36 -11.93 -0.23
N PHE A 150 13.39 -12.34 1.04
CA PHE A 150 13.91 -11.49 2.12
C PHE A 150 15.43 -11.30 1.96
N GLU A 151 15.89 -10.05 1.98
CA GLU A 151 17.31 -9.69 1.81
C GLU A 151 17.96 -9.15 3.10
N GLY A 152 17.17 -8.79 4.08
CA GLY A 152 17.67 -8.25 5.34
C GLY A 152 16.73 -7.23 5.96
N SER A 153 17.13 -6.72 7.11
CA SER A 153 16.41 -5.66 7.81
C SER A 153 17.38 -4.76 8.56
N GLU A 154 16.93 -3.57 8.89
CA GLU A 154 17.67 -2.62 9.70
C GLU A 154 16.74 -1.85 10.64
N GLU A 155 17.26 -1.49 11.81
CA GLU A 155 16.62 -0.55 12.72
C GLU A 155 16.91 0.88 12.25
N VAL A 156 15.88 1.72 12.17
CA VAL A 156 15.92 3.06 11.61
C VAL A 156 15.51 4.14 12.59
#